data_feae2835f1a97c444b2686afb4dcd909
#
_entry.id   feae2835f1a97c444b2686afb4dcd909
#
_cell.length_a   1.000
_cell.length_b   1.000
_cell.length_c   1.000
_cell.angle_alpha   90.00
_cell.angle_beta   90.00
_cell.angle_gamma   90.00
#
_symmetry.space_group_name_H-M   'P 1'
#
loop_
_entity.id
_entity.type
_entity.pdbx_description
1 polymer ?
#
loop_
_entity_poly.entity_id
_entity_poly.type
_entity_poly.pdbx_seq_one_letter_code
_entity_poly.pdbx_strand_id
1 'polypeptide(L)'
;MREWHHTYKDQGLVVIGNHYPEFNHEHDLDNLKAAIIDLDVPYPVAQDNDGLTWRAYRNRYWPTLYLIDKWGSIRYTHIGEGAYEETESAILALLAENYP
;
A
#
# COMPACT_ATOMS: atom_id res chain seq x y z
N MET A 1 6.35 -4.30 -3.96
CA MET A 1 5.90 -3.88 -2.61
C MET A 1 6.70 -4.59 -1.52
N ARG A 2 6.70 -5.92 -1.53
CA ARG A 2 7.43 -6.71 -0.54
C ARG A 2 8.93 -6.40 -0.54
N GLU A 3 9.52 -6.27 -1.71
CA GLU A 3 10.94 -5.95 -1.86
C GLU A 3 11.26 -4.56 -1.34
N TRP A 4 10.40 -3.57 -1.59
CA TRP A 4 10.58 -2.23 -1.06
C TRP A 4 10.46 -2.19 0.46
N HIS A 5 9.52 -2.96 1.02
CA HIS A 5 9.40 -3.09 2.46
C HIS A 5 10.71 -3.60 3.07
N HIS A 6 11.26 -4.70 2.54
CA HIS A 6 12.51 -5.27 3.05
C HIS A 6 13.70 -4.34 2.88
N THR A 7 13.77 -3.67 1.73
CA THR A 7 14.92 -2.80 1.40
C THR A 7 14.93 -1.51 2.21
N TYR A 8 13.78 -0.91 2.44
CA TYR A 8 13.69 0.47 2.97
C TYR A 8 13.06 0.58 4.35
N LYS A 9 12.63 -0.51 4.97
CA LYS A 9 11.97 -0.45 6.30
C LYS A 9 12.86 0.21 7.37
N ASP A 10 14.15 -0.05 7.32
CA ASP A 10 15.10 0.52 8.28
C ASP A 10 15.43 1.99 7.99
N GLN A 11 15.05 2.48 6.82
CA GLN A 11 15.20 3.88 6.43
C GLN A 11 13.94 4.70 6.67
N GLY A 12 12.87 4.08 7.16
CA GLY A 12 11.64 4.76 7.53
C GLY A 12 10.44 4.48 6.63
N LEU A 13 10.56 3.60 5.64
CA LEU A 13 9.42 3.21 4.82
C LEU A 13 8.49 2.28 5.60
N VAL A 14 7.22 2.66 5.68
CA VAL A 14 6.15 1.81 6.21
C VAL A 14 5.22 1.43 5.06
N VAL A 15 5.01 0.15 4.84
CA VAL A 15 4.08 -0.36 3.83
C VAL A 15 2.84 -0.89 4.53
N ILE A 16 1.67 -0.45 4.05
CA ILE A 16 0.38 -0.94 4.55
C ILE A 16 -0.45 -1.34 3.33
N GLY A 17 -0.89 -2.60 3.30
CA GLY A 17 -1.87 -3.05 2.33
C GLY A 17 -3.27 -2.69 2.79
N ASN A 18 -4.13 -2.29 1.88
CA ASN A 18 -5.54 -2.06 2.16
C ASN A 18 -6.36 -2.98 1.27
N HIS A 19 -7.06 -3.93 1.89
CA HIS A 19 -7.84 -4.93 1.17
C HIS A 19 -9.31 -4.52 1.14
N TYR A 20 -9.73 -3.92 0.01
CA TYR A 20 -11.14 -3.68 -0.30
C TYR A 20 -11.55 -4.73 -1.32
N PRO A 21 -12.46 -5.65 -0.96
CA PRO A 21 -12.74 -6.80 -1.81
C PRO A 21 -13.51 -6.42 -3.07
N GLU A 22 -13.09 -7.03 -4.19
CA GLU A 22 -13.78 -6.92 -5.47
C GLU A 22 -14.90 -7.97 -5.59
N PHE A 23 -14.68 -9.14 -4.98
CA PHE A 23 -15.63 -10.26 -5.03
C PHE A 23 -16.09 -10.64 -3.63
N ASN A 24 -17.31 -11.23 -3.53
CA ASN A 24 -17.92 -11.56 -2.24
C ASN A 24 -17.06 -12.46 -1.35
N HIS A 25 -16.39 -13.46 -1.92
CA HIS A 25 -15.54 -14.37 -1.14
C HIS A 25 -14.32 -13.67 -0.50
N GLU A 26 -13.96 -12.50 -0.98
CA GLU A 26 -12.84 -11.72 -0.44
C GLU A 26 -13.18 -11.00 0.85
N HIS A 27 -14.48 -10.95 1.22
CA HIS A 27 -14.91 -10.38 2.50
C HIS A 27 -14.57 -11.28 3.70
N ASP A 28 -14.28 -12.56 3.46
CA ASP A 28 -13.98 -13.51 4.53
C ASP A 28 -12.58 -13.25 5.09
N LEU A 29 -12.52 -13.01 6.42
CA LEU A 29 -11.25 -12.75 7.10
C LEU A 29 -10.31 -13.97 7.02
N ASP A 30 -10.82 -15.18 7.09
CA ASP A 30 -10.00 -16.38 7.02
C ASP A 30 -9.38 -16.54 5.63
N ASN A 31 -10.13 -16.22 4.57
CA ASN A 31 -9.60 -16.20 3.20
C ASN A 31 -8.52 -15.13 3.05
N LEU A 32 -8.69 -13.96 3.65
CA LEU A 32 -7.67 -12.90 3.62
C LEU A 32 -6.41 -13.34 4.36
N LYS A 33 -6.55 -13.93 5.54
CA LYS A 33 -5.41 -14.45 6.30
C LYS A 33 -4.65 -15.52 5.54
N ALA A 34 -5.37 -16.45 4.90
CA ALA A 34 -4.75 -17.49 4.09
C ALA A 34 -3.97 -16.90 2.91
N ALA A 35 -4.52 -15.90 2.23
CA ALA A 35 -3.86 -15.22 1.13
C ALA A 35 -2.58 -14.50 1.57
N ILE A 36 -2.60 -13.85 2.74
CA ILE A 36 -1.42 -13.19 3.30
C ILE A 36 -0.29 -14.19 3.52
N ILE A 37 -0.62 -15.36 4.05
CA ILE A 37 0.35 -16.44 4.28
C ILE A 37 0.86 -16.99 2.95
N ASP A 38 -0.05 -17.33 2.03
CA ASP A 38 0.29 -17.94 0.74
C ASP A 38 1.15 -17.03 -0.13
N LEU A 39 0.88 -15.73 -0.11
CA LEU A 39 1.61 -14.73 -0.89
C LEU A 39 2.82 -14.16 -0.15
N ASP A 40 3.06 -14.61 1.09
CA ASP A 40 4.19 -14.17 1.91
C ASP A 40 4.24 -12.64 2.01
N VAL A 41 3.15 -12.04 2.48
CA VAL A 41 3.04 -10.58 2.65
C VAL A 41 3.62 -10.19 4.01
N PRO A 42 4.76 -9.47 4.06
CA PRO A 42 5.47 -9.18 5.31
C PRO A 42 4.99 -7.91 6.03
N TYR A 43 4.05 -7.16 5.46
CA TYR A 43 3.58 -5.89 6.01
C TYR A 43 2.11 -6.00 6.43
N PRO A 44 1.62 -5.09 7.30
CA PRO A 44 0.23 -5.10 7.73
C PRO A 44 -0.74 -4.91 6.57
N VAL A 45 -1.87 -5.62 6.64
CA VAL A 45 -2.95 -5.49 5.66
C VAL A 45 -4.23 -5.16 6.42
N ALA A 46 -4.83 -4.01 6.09
CA ALA A 46 -6.12 -3.62 6.64
C ALA A 46 -7.24 -4.26 5.83
N GLN A 47 -8.24 -4.80 6.51
CA GLN A 47 -9.43 -5.33 5.85
C GLN A 47 -10.49 -4.22 5.76
N ASP A 48 -10.72 -3.75 4.54
CA ASP A 48 -11.59 -2.61 4.26
C ASP A 48 -12.90 -3.07 3.59
N ASN A 49 -13.59 -4.03 4.22
CA ASN A 49 -14.79 -4.65 3.64
C ASN A 49 -15.90 -3.65 3.31
N ASP A 50 -16.03 -2.60 4.13
CA ASP A 50 -17.06 -1.58 3.92
C ASP A 50 -16.60 -0.44 3.00
N GLY A 51 -15.33 -0.46 2.57
CA GLY A 51 -14.78 0.51 1.64
C GLY A 51 -14.61 1.91 2.21
N LEU A 52 -14.49 2.06 3.54
CA LEU A 52 -14.33 3.37 4.16
C LEU A 52 -13.03 4.05 3.72
N THR A 53 -11.92 3.32 3.79
CA THR A 53 -10.61 3.82 3.35
C THR A 53 -10.59 4.01 1.84
N TRP A 54 -11.13 3.06 1.10
CA TRP A 54 -11.26 3.15 -0.36
C TRP A 54 -11.94 4.46 -0.78
N ARG A 55 -13.08 4.80 -0.15
CA ARG A 55 -13.82 6.03 -0.46
C ARG A 55 -13.10 7.27 0.05
N ALA A 56 -12.46 7.20 1.22
CA ALA A 56 -11.70 8.33 1.77
C ALA A 56 -10.60 8.80 0.83
N TYR A 57 -9.95 7.85 0.14
CA TYR A 57 -8.92 8.15 -0.87
C TYR A 57 -9.52 8.43 -2.24
N ARG A 58 -10.84 8.35 -2.41
CA ARG A 58 -11.54 8.49 -3.69
C ARG A 58 -11.01 7.52 -4.72
N ASN A 59 -10.65 6.32 -4.29
CA ASN A 59 -10.06 5.32 -5.15
C ASN A 59 -11.13 4.70 -6.04
N ARG A 60 -10.75 4.33 -7.28
CA ARG A 60 -11.67 3.75 -8.27
C ARG A 60 -11.11 2.50 -8.94
N TYR A 61 -9.85 2.21 -8.74
CA TYR A 61 -9.14 1.17 -9.48
C TYR A 61 -8.29 0.29 -8.58
N TRP A 62 -8.16 -0.99 -8.93
CA TRP A 62 -7.21 -1.96 -8.37
C TRP A 62 -6.13 -2.27 -9.41
N PRO A 63 -4.86 -2.36 -9.03
CA PRO A 63 -4.31 -1.82 -7.81
C PRO A 63 -4.10 -0.32 -7.90
N THR A 64 -4.03 0.35 -6.77
CA THR A 64 -3.64 1.75 -6.68
C THR A 64 -2.65 1.91 -5.55
N LEU A 65 -1.61 2.71 -5.76
CA LEU A 65 -0.56 2.95 -4.80
C LEU A 65 -0.51 4.44 -4.47
N TYR A 66 -0.41 4.74 -3.18
CA TYR A 66 -0.25 6.10 -2.67
C TYR A 66 1.02 6.17 -1.84
N LEU A 67 1.85 7.19 -2.09
CA LEU A 67 2.96 7.53 -1.20
C LEU A 67 2.56 8.72 -0.36
N ILE A 68 2.61 8.54 0.96
CA ILE A 68 2.21 9.53 1.95
C ILE A 68 3.46 9.94 2.72
N ASP A 69 3.68 11.24 2.86
CA ASP A 69 4.83 11.75 3.58
C ASP A 69 4.60 11.72 5.10
N LYS A 70 5.62 12.14 5.86
CA LYS A 70 5.55 12.15 7.33
C LYS A 70 4.53 13.15 7.88
N TRP A 71 4.07 14.08 7.05
CA TRP A 71 3.04 15.05 7.41
C TRP A 71 1.63 14.54 7.13
N GLY A 72 1.50 13.35 6.50
CA GLY A 72 0.21 12.78 6.12
C GLY A 72 -0.31 13.26 4.77
N SER A 73 0.53 13.89 3.96
CA SER A 73 0.14 14.38 2.63
C SER A 73 0.46 13.34 1.56
N ILE A 74 -0.48 13.14 0.62
CA ILE A 74 -0.26 12.28 -0.53
C ILE A 74 0.66 13.01 -1.51
N ARG A 75 1.82 12.41 -1.78
CA ARG A 75 2.86 13.02 -2.62
C ARG A 75 2.98 12.34 -3.99
N TYR A 76 2.48 11.12 -4.12
CA TYR A 76 2.58 10.35 -5.35
C TYR A 76 1.44 9.34 -5.40
N THR A 77 0.86 9.15 -6.58
CA THR A 77 -0.20 8.16 -6.82
C THR A 77 0.10 7.43 -8.13
N HIS A 78 0.01 6.11 -8.10
CA HIS A 78 0.08 5.29 -9.31
C HIS A 78 -1.11 4.36 -9.39
N ILE A 79 -1.81 4.38 -10.52
CA ILE A 79 -2.96 3.53 -10.79
C ILE A 79 -2.52 2.41 -11.72
N GLY A 80 -2.83 1.17 -11.35
CA GLY A 80 -2.49 -0.02 -12.12
C GLY A 80 -1.13 -0.59 -11.80
N GLU A 81 -0.76 -1.65 -12.51
CA GLU A 81 0.55 -2.29 -12.38
C GLU A 81 1.62 -1.52 -13.15
N GLY A 82 2.88 -1.74 -12.77
CA GLY A 82 4.01 -1.15 -13.49
C GLY A 82 4.54 0.11 -12.85
N ALA A 83 5.30 0.88 -13.62
CA ALA A 83 5.97 2.12 -13.18
C ALA A 83 6.83 1.93 -11.92
N TYR A 84 7.48 0.76 -11.79
CA TYR A 84 8.23 0.42 -10.58
C TYR A 84 9.44 1.33 -10.37
N GLU A 85 10.14 1.71 -11.44
CA GLU A 85 11.29 2.60 -11.34
C GLU A 85 10.88 4.00 -10.89
N GLU A 86 9.81 4.54 -11.46
CA GLU A 86 9.29 5.86 -11.09
C GLU A 86 8.81 5.86 -9.65
N THR A 87 8.13 4.81 -9.22
CA THR A 87 7.63 4.67 -7.84
C THR A 87 8.80 4.57 -6.86
N GLU A 88 9.82 3.76 -7.17
CA GLU A 88 11.00 3.65 -6.31
C GLU A 88 11.75 4.96 -6.22
N SER A 89 11.88 5.70 -7.32
CA SER A 89 12.49 7.03 -7.30
C SER A 89 11.73 7.99 -6.39
N ALA A 90 10.40 7.94 -6.42
CA ALA A 90 9.56 8.75 -5.53
C ALA A 90 9.75 8.34 -4.06
N ILE A 91 9.84 7.04 -3.76
CA ILE A 91 10.12 6.55 -2.40
C ILE A 91 11.46 7.12 -1.90
N LEU A 92 12.50 7.01 -2.71
CA LEU A 92 13.84 7.50 -2.34
C LEU A 92 13.84 9.00 -2.11
N ALA A 93 13.14 9.76 -2.96
CA ALA A 93 13.04 11.22 -2.80
C ALA A 93 12.36 11.59 -1.48
N LEU A 94 11.28 10.91 -1.12
CA LEU A 94 10.56 11.16 0.12
C LEU A 94 11.38 10.76 1.35
N LEU A 95 12.13 9.65 1.27
CA LEU A 95 13.01 9.22 2.36
C LEU A 95 14.14 10.21 2.60
N ALA A 96 14.58 10.91 1.56
CA ALA A 96 15.65 11.90 1.64
C ALA A 96 15.18 13.27 2.14
N GLU A 97 13.88 13.52 2.22
CA GLU A 97 13.36 14.81 2.69
C GLU A 97 13.64 15.02 4.18
N ASN A 98 14.01 16.23 4.52
CA ASN A 98 14.22 16.62 5.91
C ASN A 98 12.92 17.17 6.50
N TYR A 99 12.57 16.67 7.68
CA TYR A 99 11.39 17.13 8.43
C TYR A 99 11.85 17.75 9.74
N PRO A 100 11.32 18.92 10.07
CA PRO A 100 11.65 19.56 11.34
C PRO A 100 11.07 18.82 12.54
#